data_28292daa740933d79ade4066b5c5d844
#
_entry.id   28292daa740933d79ade4066b5c5d844
#
_cell.length_a   1.000
_cell.length_b   1.000
_cell.length_c   1.000
_cell.angle_alpha   90.00
_cell.angle_beta   90.00
_cell.angle_gamma   90.00
#
_symmetry.space_group_name_H-M   'P 1'
#
loop_
_entity.id
_entity.type
_entity.pdbx_description
1 polymer ?
#
loop_
_entity_poly.entity_id
_entity_poly.type
_entity_poly.pdbx_seq_one_letter_code
_entity_poly.pdbx_strand_id
1 'polypeptide(L)'
;LLYLISDKSFFILEAATGKVIVRKPLPYNVDVTSTPLLTDKEIIFGSAQKGLIALDSETLEEKWTCPVGDALVYTCPYSRQSSATIETSAVWAGDIVYVAASDGTVYGINKENGKVVWKHATGAPVFGSVALSGNALVVSDFGGNVYLFCK
;
A
#
# COMPACT_ATOMS: atom_id res chain seq x y z
N LEU A 1 11.19 1.16 16.93
CA LEU A 1 10.71 -0.08 16.33
C LEU A 1 10.88 -0.02 14.83
N LEU A 2 11.04 -1.17 14.18
CA LEU A 2 11.07 -1.35 12.72
C LEU A 2 9.90 -2.26 12.34
N TYR A 3 9.13 -1.84 11.36
CA TYR A 3 7.97 -2.57 10.85
C TYR A 3 8.31 -3.15 9.49
N LEU A 4 8.12 -4.45 9.33
CA LEU A 4 8.51 -5.19 8.13
C LEU A 4 7.40 -6.16 7.73
N ILE A 5 7.21 -6.29 6.42
CA ILE A 5 6.34 -7.31 5.85
C ILE A 5 7.18 -8.16 4.90
N SER A 6 7.03 -9.45 4.98
CA SER A 6 7.70 -10.40 4.11
C SER A 6 6.85 -11.65 3.95
N ASP A 7 6.62 -12.05 2.72
CA ASP A 7 5.83 -13.22 2.34
C ASP A 7 4.43 -13.19 3.00
N LYS A 8 4.20 -14.07 3.96
CA LYS A 8 2.95 -14.23 4.71
C LYS A 8 3.07 -13.79 6.17
N SER A 9 3.96 -12.86 6.46
CA SER A 9 4.20 -12.46 7.84
C SER A 9 4.45 -10.97 7.97
N PHE A 10 3.87 -10.40 9.00
CA PHE A 10 4.17 -9.07 9.49
C PHE A 10 5.08 -9.17 10.72
N PHE A 11 6.07 -8.29 10.81
CA PHE A 11 7.06 -8.28 11.89
C PHE A 11 7.18 -6.89 12.50
N ILE A 12 7.40 -6.88 13.82
CA ILE A 12 7.91 -5.72 14.54
C ILE A 12 9.25 -6.13 15.14
N LEU A 13 10.29 -5.35 14.84
CA LEU A 13 11.64 -5.59 15.31
C LEU A 13 12.13 -4.42 16.16
N GLU A 14 13.03 -4.73 17.08
CA GLU A 14 13.84 -3.74 17.75
C GLU A 14 14.86 -3.15 16.77
N ALA A 15 14.79 -1.85 16.52
CA ALA A 15 15.61 -1.21 15.46
C ALA A 15 17.12 -1.27 15.75
N ALA A 16 17.53 -1.29 17.03
CA ALA A 16 18.94 -1.30 17.40
C ALA A 16 19.61 -2.67 17.22
N THR A 17 18.86 -3.76 17.43
CA THR A 17 19.43 -5.13 17.48
C THR A 17 18.95 -6.03 16.37
N GLY A 18 17.85 -5.65 15.68
CA GLY A 18 17.16 -6.51 14.71
C GLY A 18 16.36 -7.64 15.35
N LYS A 19 16.25 -7.68 16.70
CA LYS A 19 15.49 -8.71 17.40
C LYS A 19 14.02 -8.62 17.06
N VAL A 20 13.42 -9.76 16.69
CA VAL A 20 11.98 -9.86 16.43
C VAL A 20 11.22 -9.76 17.76
N ILE A 21 10.37 -8.75 17.90
CA ILE A 21 9.48 -8.52 19.03
C ILE A 21 8.13 -9.19 18.76
N VAL A 22 7.59 -8.98 17.54
CA VAL A 22 6.32 -9.55 17.12
C VAL A 22 6.49 -10.20 15.75
N ARG A 23 5.90 -11.37 15.56
CA ARG A 23 5.66 -12.02 14.28
C ARG A 23 4.20 -12.40 14.19
N LYS A 24 3.47 -11.81 13.25
CA LYS A 24 2.07 -12.13 12.96
C LYS A 24 1.96 -12.82 11.60
N PRO A 25 1.51 -14.09 11.54
CA PRO A 25 1.16 -14.71 10.27
C PRO A 25 -0.02 -13.99 9.60
N LEU A 26 0.04 -13.82 8.29
CA LEU A 26 -1.05 -13.26 7.49
C LEU A 26 -1.70 -14.39 6.67
N PRO A 27 -3.04 -14.36 6.50
CA PRO A 27 -3.75 -15.41 5.76
C PRO A 27 -3.63 -15.27 4.22
N TYR A 28 -2.82 -14.34 3.74
CA TYR A 28 -2.62 -14.03 2.32
C TYR A 28 -1.15 -13.76 2.02
N ASN A 29 -0.81 -13.82 0.75
CA ASN A 29 0.50 -13.43 0.24
C ASN A 29 0.59 -11.92 0.12
N VAL A 30 1.59 -11.32 0.75
CA VAL A 30 1.87 -9.88 0.60
C VAL A 30 2.75 -9.65 -0.62
N ASP A 31 3.82 -10.37 -0.77
CA ASP A 31 4.67 -10.58 -1.95
C ASP A 31 4.91 -9.33 -2.84
N VAL A 32 4.93 -8.16 -2.22
CA VAL A 32 5.14 -6.84 -2.85
C VAL A 32 6.23 -6.06 -2.13
N THR A 33 6.71 -5.00 -2.77
CA THR A 33 7.81 -4.17 -2.27
C THR A 33 7.36 -2.97 -1.43
N SER A 34 6.06 -2.80 -1.19
CA SER A 34 5.52 -1.65 -0.45
C SER A 34 6.04 -1.60 0.99
N THR A 35 6.43 -0.41 1.43
CA THR A 35 6.79 -0.15 2.83
C THR A 35 5.51 0.09 3.64
N PRO A 36 5.37 -0.49 4.85
CA PRO A 36 4.24 -0.18 5.72
C PRO A 36 4.18 1.31 6.09
N LEU A 37 3.02 1.91 5.90
CA LEU A 37 2.69 3.23 6.37
C LEU A 37 2.14 3.15 7.78
N LEU A 38 2.68 3.94 8.70
CA LEU A 38 2.17 4.07 10.05
C LEU A 38 1.35 5.36 10.16
N THR A 39 0.15 5.24 10.67
CA THR A 39 -0.68 6.35 11.12
C THR A 39 -0.84 6.32 12.63
N ASP A 40 -1.72 7.15 13.20
CA ASP A 40 -1.97 7.14 14.64
C ASP A 40 -2.58 5.83 15.13
N LYS A 41 -3.36 5.15 14.28
CA LYS A 41 -4.15 3.97 14.65
C LYS A 41 -4.05 2.81 13.68
N GLU A 42 -3.39 2.99 12.55
CA GLU A 42 -3.33 1.98 11.50
C GLU A 42 -1.89 1.71 11.06
N ILE A 43 -1.67 0.46 10.64
CA ILE A 43 -0.53 0.02 9.85
C ILE A 43 -1.06 -0.37 8.49
N ILE A 44 -0.69 0.38 7.45
CA ILE A 44 -1.29 0.26 6.10
C ILE A 44 -0.22 -0.19 5.11
N PHE A 45 -0.51 -1.20 4.29
CA PHE A 45 0.43 -1.73 3.31
C PHE A 45 -0.28 -2.32 2.09
N GLY A 46 0.43 -2.35 0.98
CA GLY A 46 0.00 -3.01 -0.24
C GLY A 46 0.15 -4.53 -0.16
N SER A 47 -0.58 -5.23 -1.01
CA SER A 47 -0.48 -6.67 -1.17
C SER A 47 -0.52 -7.07 -2.64
N ALA A 48 -0.11 -8.30 -2.93
CA ALA A 48 -0.13 -8.85 -4.29
C ALA A 48 -1.55 -9.24 -4.75
N GLN A 49 -2.48 -9.47 -3.85
CA GLN A 49 -3.78 -10.08 -4.19
C GLN A 49 -5.00 -9.33 -3.66
N LYS A 50 -4.86 -8.54 -2.61
CA LYS A 50 -6.00 -7.93 -1.91
C LYS A 50 -6.07 -6.40 -2.03
N GLY A 51 -5.14 -5.78 -2.75
CA GLY A 51 -5.03 -4.33 -2.78
C GLY A 51 -4.38 -3.77 -1.52
N LEU A 52 -4.95 -2.71 -0.94
CA LEU A 52 -4.45 -2.05 0.27
C LEU A 52 -5.11 -2.65 1.51
N ILE A 53 -4.30 -2.92 2.52
CA ILE A 53 -4.74 -3.54 3.78
C ILE A 53 -4.36 -2.63 4.93
N ALA A 54 -5.25 -2.47 5.90
CA ALA A 54 -4.96 -1.80 7.16
C ALA A 54 -5.16 -2.74 8.35
N LEU A 55 -4.14 -2.79 9.19
CA LEU A 55 -4.22 -3.40 10.52
C LEU A 55 -4.40 -2.30 11.56
N ASP A 56 -5.08 -2.62 12.63
CA ASP A 56 -5.06 -1.82 13.85
C ASP A 56 -3.65 -1.84 14.45
N SER A 57 -3.10 -0.68 14.82
CA SER A 57 -1.71 -0.58 15.27
C SER A 57 -1.44 -1.19 16.65
N GLU A 58 -2.47 -1.36 17.48
CA GLU A 58 -2.36 -1.93 18.83
C GLU A 58 -2.63 -3.43 18.83
N THR A 59 -3.74 -3.85 18.20
CA THR A 59 -4.18 -5.25 18.20
C THR A 59 -3.60 -6.06 17.06
N LEU A 60 -3.13 -5.39 16.00
CA LEU A 60 -2.67 -5.96 14.73
C LEU A 60 -3.78 -6.73 13.98
N GLU A 61 -5.04 -6.57 14.36
CA GLU A 61 -6.16 -7.16 13.62
C GLU A 61 -6.49 -6.36 12.36
N GLU A 62 -6.97 -7.04 11.33
CA GLU A 62 -7.38 -6.40 10.07
C GLU A 62 -8.60 -5.50 10.32
N LYS A 63 -8.46 -4.19 10.08
CA LYS A 63 -9.54 -3.21 10.19
C LYS A 63 -10.35 -3.12 8.91
N TRP A 64 -9.64 -3.02 7.80
CA TRP A 64 -10.25 -2.94 6.48
C TRP A 64 -9.28 -3.38 5.38
N THR A 65 -9.87 -3.73 4.25
CA THR A 65 -9.18 -3.99 2.99
C THR A 65 -9.85 -3.18 1.90
N CYS A 66 -9.04 -2.50 1.08
CA CYS A 66 -9.50 -1.77 -0.10
C CYS A 66 -9.02 -2.50 -1.36
N PRO A 67 -9.90 -3.22 -2.06
CA PRO A 67 -9.55 -3.87 -3.32
C PRO A 67 -9.27 -2.83 -4.41
N VAL A 68 -8.36 -3.14 -5.31
CA VAL A 68 -8.06 -2.37 -6.53
C VAL A 68 -8.39 -3.22 -7.75
N GLY A 69 -8.22 -2.66 -8.94
CA GLY A 69 -8.40 -3.39 -10.19
C GLY A 69 -7.32 -4.45 -10.44
N ASP A 70 -7.54 -5.27 -11.45
CA ASP A 70 -6.57 -6.27 -11.89
C ASP A 70 -5.31 -5.59 -12.42
N ALA A 71 -4.15 -6.11 -12.05
CA ALA A 71 -2.86 -5.60 -12.48
C ALA A 71 -2.72 -5.68 -14.01
N LEU A 72 -2.30 -4.59 -14.65
CA LEU A 72 -2.01 -4.53 -16.08
C LEU A 72 -0.75 -5.33 -16.44
N VAL A 73 0.18 -5.44 -15.50
CA VAL A 73 1.40 -6.22 -15.61
C VAL A 73 1.64 -6.99 -14.32
N TYR A 74 1.97 -8.27 -14.45
CA TYR A 74 2.27 -9.13 -13.30
C TYR A 74 3.77 -9.04 -12.98
N THR A 75 4.09 -8.46 -11.85
CA THR A 75 5.46 -8.31 -11.35
C THR A 75 5.76 -9.29 -10.22
N CYS A 76 4.73 -9.78 -9.53
CA CYS A 76 4.88 -10.72 -8.43
C CYS A 76 5.03 -12.15 -8.95
N PRO A 77 6.18 -12.83 -8.75
CA PRO A 77 6.45 -14.14 -9.33
C PRO A 77 5.52 -15.26 -8.82
N TYR A 78 4.95 -15.07 -7.63
CA TYR A 78 4.08 -16.07 -6.98
C TYR A 78 2.59 -15.75 -7.06
N SER A 79 2.20 -14.58 -7.57
CA SER A 79 0.81 -14.14 -7.71
C SER A 79 0.48 -14.00 -9.19
N ARG A 80 0.03 -15.09 -9.80
CA ARG A 80 -0.45 -15.09 -11.18
C ARG A 80 -1.96 -15.19 -11.16
N GLN A 81 -2.66 -14.37 -11.94
CA GLN A 81 -4.11 -14.25 -12.13
C GLN A 81 -4.84 -13.43 -11.07
N SER A 82 -5.71 -12.52 -11.55
CA SER A 82 -6.65 -11.69 -10.77
C SER A 82 -6.00 -11.01 -9.56
N SER A 83 -4.80 -10.45 -9.78
CA SER A 83 -4.03 -9.85 -8.69
C SER A 83 -4.34 -8.37 -8.58
N ALA A 84 -5.03 -8.00 -7.51
CA ALA A 84 -5.23 -6.62 -7.08
C ALA A 84 -3.95 -6.10 -6.42
N THR A 85 -2.91 -5.84 -7.24
CA THR A 85 -1.55 -5.62 -6.76
C THR A 85 -1.26 -4.15 -6.49
N ILE A 86 -0.75 -3.87 -5.29
CA ILE A 86 -0.19 -2.59 -4.89
C ILE A 86 1.27 -2.79 -4.47
N GLU A 87 2.20 -2.35 -5.32
CA GLU A 87 3.65 -2.38 -5.03
C GLU A 87 4.17 -1.05 -4.49
N THR A 88 3.40 0.01 -4.66
CA THR A 88 3.77 1.35 -4.21
C THR A 88 3.62 1.47 -2.69
N SER A 89 4.47 2.25 -2.07
CA SER A 89 4.28 2.66 -0.67
C SER A 89 3.27 3.79 -0.60
N ALA A 90 2.32 3.67 0.31
CA ALA A 90 1.29 4.66 0.54
C ALA A 90 1.83 5.87 1.31
N VAL A 91 1.17 7.03 1.15
CA VAL A 91 1.36 8.23 1.96
C VAL A 91 0.01 8.73 2.45
N TRP A 92 -0.03 9.58 3.49
CA TRP A 92 -1.28 10.10 4.00
C TRP A 92 -1.23 11.59 4.33
N ALA A 93 -2.39 12.25 4.17
CA ALA A 93 -2.59 13.63 4.59
C ALA A 93 -4.03 13.80 5.10
N GLY A 94 -4.17 14.30 6.32
CA GLY A 94 -5.46 14.38 7.00
C GLY A 94 -6.09 13.00 7.16
N ASP A 95 -7.28 12.81 6.61
CA ASP A 95 -8.02 11.56 6.69
C ASP A 95 -7.89 10.67 5.44
N ILE A 96 -7.00 11.05 4.51
CA ILE A 96 -6.86 10.35 3.23
C ILE A 96 -5.49 9.72 3.10
N VAL A 97 -5.49 8.43 2.77
CA VAL A 97 -4.33 7.66 2.33
C VAL A 97 -4.28 7.68 0.81
N TYR A 98 -3.15 8.04 0.24
CA TYR A 98 -2.91 8.02 -1.19
C TYR A 98 -1.99 6.86 -1.54
N VAL A 99 -2.35 6.12 -2.56
CA VAL A 99 -1.60 4.98 -3.08
C VAL A 99 -1.85 4.84 -4.57
N ALA A 100 -0.95 4.23 -5.28
CA ALA A 100 -1.15 3.89 -6.68
C ALA A 100 -0.98 2.38 -6.89
N ALA A 101 -1.64 1.83 -7.88
CA ALA A 101 -1.71 0.38 -8.08
C ALA A 101 -1.21 -0.03 -9.47
N SER A 102 -0.92 -1.33 -9.60
CA SER A 102 -0.50 -1.95 -10.86
C SER A 102 -1.63 -2.00 -11.90
N ASP A 103 -2.86 -1.65 -11.52
CA ASP A 103 -4.00 -1.46 -12.44
C ASP A 103 -3.97 -0.12 -13.18
N GLY A 104 -2.96 0.73 -12.94
CA GLY A 104 -2.83 2.04 -13.54
C GLY A 104 -3.76 3.08 -12.93
N THR A 105 -4.09 2.96 -11.65
CA THR A 105 -4.96 3.91 -10.95
C THR A 105 -4.31 4.44 -9.68
N VAL A 106 -4.42 5.74 -9.45
CA VAL A 106 -4.10 6.41 -8.19
C VAL A 106 -5.38 6.50 -7.37
N TYR A 107 -5.30 6.12 -6.10
CA TYR A 107 -6.42 6.08 -5.17
C TYR A 107 -6.21 7.03 -4.01
N GLY A 108 -7.27 7.76 -3.64
CA GLY A 108 -7.44 8.41 -2.35
C GLY A 108 -8.45 7.63 -1.53
N ILE A 109 -8.04 7.15 -0.37
CA ILE A 109 -8.79 6.19 0.45
C ILE A 109 -8.96 6.79 1.85
N ASN A 110 -10.18 6.78 2.37
CA ASN A 110 -10.40 7.20 3.76
C ASN A 110 -9.68 6.23 4.72
N LYS A 111 -8.81 6.75 5.58
CA LYS A 111 -7.92 5.94 6.42
C LYS A 111 -8.66 5.14 7.50
N GLU A 112 -9.84 5.59 7.94
CA GLU A 112 -10.58 4.94 9.01
C GLU A 112 -11.36 3.72 8.55
N ASN A 113 -11.88 3.76 7.32
CA ASN A 113 -12.84 2.76 6.84
C ASN A 113 -12.49 2.10 5.50
N GLY A 114 -11.37 2.48 4.88
CA GLY A 114 -10.90 1.89 3.62
C GLY A 114 -11.73 2.24 2.37
N LYS A 115 -12.68 3.18 2.47
CA LYS A 115 -13.50 3.58 1.33
C LYS A 115 -12.73 4.49 0.37
N VAL A 116 -12.79 4.17 -0.92
CA VAL A 116 -12.27 5.05 -1.97
C VAL A 116 -13.09 6.33 -2.01
N VAL A 117 -12.45 7.48 -1.81
CA VAL A 117 -13.06 8.81 -1.88
C VAL A 117 -12.65 9.56 -3.14
N TRP A 118 -11.55 9.16 -3.76
CA TRP A 118 -11.06 9.73 -4.99
C TRP A 118 -10.23 8.70 -5.76
N LYS A 119 -10.23 8.77 -7.09
CA LYS A 119 -9.36 7.98 -7.96
C LYS A 119 -9.07 8.69 -9.27
N HIS A 120 -7.89 8.41 -9.84
CA HIS A 120 -7.48 8.88 -11.16
C HIS A 120 -6.80 7.75 -11.93
N ALA A 121 -7.27 7.46 -13.14
CA ALA A 121 -6.65 6.46 -14.01
C ALA A 121 -5.49 7.10 -14.79
N THR A 122 -4.30 6.53 -14.66
CA THR A 122 -3.10 6.92 -15.43
C THR A 122 -3.05 6.19 -16.76
N GLY A 123 -3.67 5.01 -16.87
CA GLY A 123 -3.67 4.16 -18.04
C GLY A 123 -2.44 3.27 -18.19
N ALA A 124 -1.42 3.45 -17.35
CA ALA A 124 -0.23 2.61 -17.27
C ALA A 124 0.03 2.19 -15.81
N PRO A 125 0.63 1.01 -15.56
CA PRO A 125 0.88 0.55 -14.19
C PRO A 125 1.72 1.54 -13.40
N VAL A 126 1.48 1.63 -12.10
CA VAL A 126 2.29 2.43 -11.19
C VAL A 126 3.02 1.51 -10.22
N PHE A 127 4.35 1.56 -10.24
CA PHE A 127 5.24 0.78 -9.36
C PHE A 127 6.07 1.68 -8.44
N GLY A 128 6.32 2.92 -8.85
CA GLY A 128 7.00 3.91 -8.03
C GLY A 128 6.11 4.43 -6.91
N SER A 129 6.66 4.58 -5.72
CA SER A 129 5.90 5.10 -4.58
C SER A 129 5.40 6.52 -4.84
N VAL A 130 4.23 6.82 -4.35
CA VAL A 130 3.66 8.16 -4.39
C VAL A 130 4.36 9.07 -3.39
N ALA A 131 4.45 10.36 -3.68
CA ALA A 131 5.09 11.34 -2.80
C ALA A 131 4.16 12.52 -2.52
N LEU A 132 4.18 13.00 -1.28
CA LEU A 132 3.49 14.22 -0.86
C LEU A 132 4.50 15.33 -0.56
N SER A 133 4.22 16.54 -1.04
CA SER A 133 4.96 17.75 -0.70
C SER A 133 3.98 18.90 -0.53
N GLY A 134 3.79 19.36 0.71
CA GLY A 134 2.76 20.33 1.03
C GLY A 134 1.37 19.81 0.68
N ASN A 135 0.69 20.49 -0.25
CA ASN A 135 -0.63 20.11 -0.75
C ASN A 135 -0.60 19.42 -2.13
N ALA A 136 0.57 19.01 -2.59
CA ALA A 136 0.76 18.35 -3.87
C ALA A 136 1.08 16.86 -3.70
N LEU A 137 0.40 16.02 -4.47
CA LEU A 137 0.67 14.59 -4.62
C LEU A 137 1.36 14.39 -5.97
N VAL A 138 2.52 13.74 -5.96
CA VAL A 138 3.30 13.41 -7.16
C VAL A 138 3.27 11.91 -7.39
N VAL A 139 3.01 11.50 -8.62
CA VAL A 139 2.98 10.09 -9.05
C VAL A 139 3.65 9.97 -10.41
N SER A 140 4.44 8.92 -10.61
CA SER A 140 4.97 8.56 -11.94
C SER A 140 4.48 7.18 -12.34
N ASP A 141 4.02 7.03 -13.59
CA ASP A 141 3.58 5.75 -14.13
C ASP A 141 4.68 5.06 -14.96
N PHE A 142 4.44 3.80 -15.30
CA PHE A 142 5.36 3.01 -16.12
C PHE A 142 5.33 3.38 -17.61
N GLY A 143 4.38 4.22 -18.03
CA GLY A 143 4.31 4.84 -19.34
C GLY A 143 5.26 6.03 -19.53
N GLY A 144 5.98 6.43 -18.45
CA GLY A 144 6.92 7.55 -18.48
C GLY A 144 6.28 8.91 -18.18
N ASN A 145 5.06 8.94 -17.69
CA ASN A 145 4.37 10.17 -17.31
C ASN A 145 4.59 10.50 -15.83
N VAL A 146 4.59 11.80 -15.51
CA VAL A 146 4.58 12.31 -14.15
C VAL A 146 3.33 13.15 -13.95
N TYR A 147 2.59 12.84 -12.91
CA TYR A 147 1.34 13.52 -12.54
C TYR A 147 1.56 14.34 -11.28
N LEU A 148 1.04 15.54 -11.28
CA LEU A 148 0.99 16.42 -10.13
C LEU A 148 -0.48 16.73 -9.82
N PHE A 149 -0.95 16.29 -8.66
CA PHE A 149 -2.29 16.61 -8.17
C PHE A 149 -2.16 17.63 -7.04
N CYS A 150 -2.81 18.78 -7.20
CA CYS A 150 -2.85 19.84 -6.18
C CYS A 150 -4.27 19.96 -5.61
N LYS A 151 -4.35 20.25 -4.32
CA LYS A 151 -5.60 20.56 -3.64
C LYS A 151 -5.96 22.02 -3.78
#